data_6f5a705f141523ee877b7015fb89ad25
#
_entry.id   6f5a705f141523ee877b7015fb89ad25
#
_cell.length_a   1.000
_cell.length_b   1.000
_cell.length_c   1.000
_cell.angle_alpha   90.00
_cell.angle_beta   90.00
_cell.angle_gamma   90.00
#
_symmetry.space_group_name_H-M   'P 1'
#
loop_
_entity.id
_entity.type
_entity.pdbx_description
1 polymer ?
#
loop_
_entity_poly.entity_id
_entity_poly.type
_entity_poly.pdbx_seq_one_letter_code
_entity_poly.pdbx_strand_id
1 'polypeptide(L)'
;MARNFAAAATIILSGAAILGISAIADAADGKQPSEHLLLCAGGNELFVVDAQQPDAGAVKKLWTWSGATAAGLADAERPRFRNLDECRAVDAGRRILITASNGGCALLTYPAGEIVWQASVTNAHSVELLPRERVVVASSLSGDALVVFDLATSHKPLARTPLRSAHGVIWDDSRERLWALGFDELRSYRLENWETAEPSLTLDESFPLPDDDGHDLRAVPHGDDLALTTAKSVLLFDRATKKFRKHPKVPQLEHVKSIDVHPATGRIVVGQWGKQLSLFEPAGAVSFAENRPYKIRWFVTP
;
A
#
# COMPACT_ATOMS: atom_id res chain seq x y z
N MET A 1 -45.90 -61.52 37.71
CA MET A 1 -46.42 -62.27 36.55
C MET A 1 -46.41 -61.31 35.31
N ALA A 2 -45.68 -61.75 34.31
CA ALA A 2 -45.39 -61.10 33.09
C ALA A 2 -46.63 -60.93 32.16
N ARG A 3 -46.59 -59.94 31.27
CA ARG A 3 -46.93 -60.14 29.88
C ARG A 3 -46.52 -58.93 29.05
N ASN A 4 -45.59 -59.18 28.13
CA ASN A 4 -45.17 -58.32 27.05
C ASN A 4 -46.30 -58.11 26.02
N PHE A 5 -46.47 -56.92 25.51
CA PHE A 5 -47.02 -56.69 24.18
C PHE A 5 -46.09 -55.80 23.38
N ALA A 6 -45.55 -56.38 22.33
CA ALA A 6 -44.82 -55.70 21.31
C ALA A 6 -45.83 -55.06 20.32
N ALA A 7 -45.68 -53.77 20.05
CA ALA A 7 -46.39 -53.11 18.96
C ALA A 7 -45.37 -52.77 17.88
N ALA A 8 -45.58 -53.34 16.70
CA ALA A 8 -44.82 -53.05 15.50
C ALA A 8 -45.26 -51.70 14.92
N ALA A 9 -44.36 -50.76 14.77
CA ALA A 9 -44.57 -49.51 14.08
C ALA A 9 -44.05 -49.61 12.65
N THR A 10 -44.95 -49.49 11.70
CA THR A 10 -44.64 -49.45 10.27
C THR A 10 -44.06 -48.07 9.91
N ILE A 11 -42.81 -48.07 9.46
CA ILE A 11 -42.19 -46.86 8.96
C ILE A 11 -42.51 -46.68 7.48
N ILE A 12 -43.26 -45.62 7.15
CA ILE A 12 -43.50 -45.19 5.79
C ILE A 12 -42.31 -44.30 5.38
N LEU A 13 -41.46 -44.81 4.46
CA LEU A 13 -40.44 -43.98 3.80
C LEU A 13 -41.11 -43.05 2.77
N SER A 14 -41.23 -41.79 3.10
CA SER A 14 -41.51 -40.73 2.13
C SER A 14 -40.18 -40.27 1.51
N GLY A 15 -39.97 -40.54 0.23
CA GLY A 15 -38.83 -40.12 -0.53
C GLY A 15 -38.81 -38.57 -0.68
N ALA A 16 -37.86 -37.94 -0.02
CA ALA A 16 -37.53 -36.55 -0.31
C ALA A 16 -36.46 -36.53 -1.42
N ALA A 17 -36.86 -35.94 -2.56
CA ALA A 17 -35.96 -35.67 -3.66
C ALA A 17 -34.89 -34.65 -3.19
N ILE A 18 -33.65 -35.11 -3.06
CA ILE A 18 -32.52 -34.23 -2.85
C ILE A 18 -32.21 -33.53 -4.18
N LEU A 19 -32.66 -32.29 -4.31
CA LEU A 19 -32.16 -31.39 -5.34
C LEU A 19 -30.69 -31.17 -5.11
N GLY A 20 -29.87 -31.75 -5.96
CA GLY A 20 -28.42 -31.55 -5.97
C GLY A 20 -28.14 -30.08 -6.24
N ILE A 21 -27.72 -29.37 -5.21
CA ILE A 21 -27.02 -28.10 -5.37
C ILE A 21 -25.63 -28.49 -5.91
N SER A 22 -25.44 -28.38 -7.22
CA SER A 22 -24.12 -28.35 -7.82
C SER A 22 -23.41 -27.14 -7.23
N ALA A 23 -22.55 -27.38 -6.25
CA ALA A 23 -21.50 -26.44 -5.90
C ALA A 23 -20.65 -26.27 -7.17
N ILE A 24 -20.82 -25.15 -7.85
CA ILE A 24 -19.85 -24.68 -8.82
C ILE A 24 -18.59 -24.44 -7.98
N ALA A 25 -17.71 -25.40 -7.96
CA ALA A 25 -16.33 -25.19 -7.58
C ALA A 25 -15.79 -24.24 -8.64
N ASP A 26 -15.70 -22.97 -8.31
CA ASP A 26 -14.87 -22.02 -9.02
C ASP A 26 -13.44 -22.58 -8.90
N ALA A 27 -13.02 -23.25 -9.95
CA ALA A 27 -11.63 -23.63 -10.12
C ALA A 27 -10.87 -22.32 -10.14
N ALA A 28 -10.23 -21.96 -9.03
CA ALA A 28 -9.22 -20.93 -9.00
C ALA A 28 -8.23 -21.30 -10.11
N ASP A 29 -8.32 -20.58 -11.20
CA ASP A 29 -7.39 -20.66 -12.31
C ASP A 29 -6.02 -20.44 -11.70
N GLY A 30 -5.16 -21.47 -11.69
CA GLY A 30 -3.86 -21.48 -11.03
C GLY A 30 -2.86 -20.55 -11.71
N LYS A 31 -3.27 -19.33 -11.93
CA LYS A 31 -2.44 -18.26 -12.45
C LYS A 31 -1.45 -17.89 -11.35
N GLN A 32 -0.20 -18.26 -11.51
CA GLN A 32 0.90 -17.79 -10.68
C GLN A 32 0.77 -16.27 -10.50
N PRO A 33 0.96 -15.74 -9.27
CA PRO A 33 0.96 -14.29 -9.05
C PRO A 33 1.84 -13.64 -10.11
N SER A 34 1.33 -12.65 -10.82
CA SER A 34 2.09 -12.01 -11.88
C SER A 34 3.26 -11.23 -11.25
N GLU A 35 4.48 -11.76 -11.41
CA GLU A 35 5.73 -11.17 -10.90
C GLU A 35 6.11 -9.86 -11.62
N HIS A 36 5.23 -9.36 -12.50
CA HIS A 36 5.57 -8.28 -13.42
C HIS A 36 4.63 -7.09 -13.35
N LEU A 37 3.61 -7.15 -12.48
CA LEU A 37 2.66 -6.04 -12.38
C LEU A 37 3.23 -4.90 -11.54
N LEU A 38 3.00 -3.68 -12.02
CA LEU A 38 3.26 -2.44 -11.28
C LEU A 38 1.94 -1.72 -11.03
N LEU A 39 1.70 -1.34 -9.80
CA LEU A 39 0.68 -0.40 -9.37
C LEU A 39 1.30 0.99 -9.36
N CYS A 40 0.69 1.92 -10.08
CA CYS A 40 1.20 3.26 -10.28
C CYS A 40 0.18 4.30 -9.84
N ALA A 41 0.61 5.28 -9.07
CA ALA A 41 -0.16 6.47 -8.71
C ALA A 41 0.50 7.72 -9.26
N GLY A 42 -0.26 8.61 -9.89
CA GLY A 42 0.26 9.89 -10.36
C GLY A 42 -0.78 10.69 -11.12
N GLY A 43 -0.71 12.01 -11.02
CA GLY A 43 -1.73 12.89 -11.55
C GLY A 43 -3.11 12.55 -10.98
N ASN A 44 -4.08 12.26 -11.82
CA ASN A 44 -5.45 11.98 -11.39
C ASN A 44 -5.82 10.48 -11.48
N GLU A 45 -4.83 9.61 -11.68
CA GLU A 45 -5.08 8.20 -11.95
C GLU A 45 -4.23 7.27 -11.07
N LEU A 46 -4.86 6.20 -10.65
CA LEU A 46 -4.26 4.98 -10.16
C LEU A 46 -4.41 3.93 -11.26
N PHE A 47 -3.35 3.19 -11.58
CA PHE A 47 -3.41 2.22 -12.67
C PHE A 47 -2.43 1.07 -12.48
N VAL A 48 -2.74 -0.07 -13.10
CA VAL A 48 -1.88 -1.26 -13.15
C VAL A 48 -1.36 -1.44 -14.56
N VAL A 49 -0.06 -1.77 -14.65
CA VAL A 49 0.60 -2.10 -15.92
C VAL A 49 1.45 -3.36 -15.77
N ASP A 50 1.76 -4.02 -16.88
CA ASP A 50 2.73 -5.12 -16.94
C ASP A 50 4.11 -4.58 -17.34
N ALA A 51 5.09 -4.74 -16.45
CA ALA A 51 6.47 -4.30 -16.68
C ALA A 51 7.26 -5.17 -17.69
N GLN A 52 6.69 -6.27 -18.18
CA GLN A 52 7.30 -7.12 -19.21
C GLN A 52 6.87 -6.75 -20.63
N GLN A 53 5.93 -5.82 -20.81
CA GLN A 53 5.53 -5.43 -22.16
C GLN A 53 6.72 -4.83 -22.91
N PRO A 54 6.98 -5.27 -24.14
CA PRO A 54 8.15 -4.84 -24.89
C PRO A 54 8.11 -3.35 -25.24
N ASP A 55 9.29 -2.76 -25.40
CA ASP A 55 9.57 -1.33 -25.62
C ASP A 55 8.97 -0.68 -26.89
N ALA A 56 8.05 -1.31 -27.57
CA ALA A 56 7.47 -0.85 -28.82
C ALA A 56 6.33 0.16 -28.66
N GLY A 57 6.31 0.94 -27.57
CA GLY A 57 5.28 1.96 -27.35
C GLY A 57 4.96 2.18 -25.87
N ALA A 58 3.98 3.03 -25.62
CA ALA A 58 3.50 3.26 -24.26
C ALA A 58 2.83 2.01 -23.69
N VAL A 59 3.19 1.68 -22.45
CA VAL A 59 2.63 0.52 -21.73
C VAL A 59 1.11 0.61 -21.65
N LYS A 60 0.43 -0.52 -21.92
CA LYS A 60 -1.02 -0.63 -21.79
C LYS A 60 -1.42 -0.74 -20.32
N LYS A 61 -2.37 0.10 -19.90
CA LYS A 61 -3.02 0.00 -18.59
C LYS A 61 -3.94 -1.22 -18.60
N LEU A 62 -3.76 -2.11 -17.62
CA LEU A 62 -4.58 -3.30 -17.41
C LEU A 62 -5.81 -2.99 -16.54
N TRP A 63 -5.69 -2.04 -15.66
CA TRP A 63 -6.72 -1.54 -14.77
C TRP A 63 -6.49 -0.06 -14.47
N THR A 64 -7.57 0.69 -14.24
CA THR A 64 -7.50 2.11 -13.88
C THR A 64 -8.57 2.49 -12.89
N TRP A 65 -8.26 3.45 -12.02
CA TRP A 65 -9.19 4.13 -11.13
C TRP A 65 -8.89 5.62 -11.11
N SER A 66 -9.93 6.43 -10.95
CA SER A 66 -9.78 7.88 -10.80
C SER A 66 -10.85 8.43 -9.86
N GLY A 67 -10.46 9.32 -8.95
CA GLY A 67 -11.39 10.03 -8.08
C GLY A 67 -12.41 10.87 -8.85
N ALA A 68 -12.10 11.28 -10.08
CA ALA A 68 -13.04 12.04 -10.92
C ALA A 68 -14.28 11.23 -11.33
N THR A 69 -14.14 9.91 -11.46
CA THR A 69 -15.20 9.00 -11.93
C THR A 69 -15.60 7.94 -10.91
N ALA A 70 -14.95 7.92 -9.74
CA ALA A 70 -15.19 6.92 -8.71
C ALA A 70 -16.67 6.91 -8.26
N ALA A 71 -17.28 5.74 -8.22
CA ALA A 71 -18.60 5.55 -7.66
C ALA A 71 -18.58 5.79 -6.14
N GLY A 72 -19.67 6.32 -5.59
CA GLY A 72 -19.80 6.57 -4.16
C GLY A 72 -19.05 7.79 -3.63
N LEU A 73 -18.32 8.54 -4.48
CA LEU A 73 -17.63 9.78 -4.08
C LEU A 73 -18.51 10.98 -4.42
N ALA A 74 -18.83 11.80 -3.42
CA ALA A 74 -19.55 13.04 -3.62
C ALA A 74 -18.74 14.02 -4.49
N ASP A 75 -19.40 14.82 -5.35
CA ASP A 75 -18.74 15.73 -6.27
C ASP A 75 -17.80 16.72 -5.56
N ALA A 76 -18.17 17.20 -4.38
CA ALA A 76 -17.35 18.09 -3.56
C ALA A 76 -16.05 17.43 -3.04
N GLU A 77 -15.98 16.11 -3.00
CA GLU A 77 -14.82 15.36 -2.53
C GLU A 77 -13.86 14.95 -3.66
N ARG A 78 -14.36 14.83 -4.91
CA ARG A 78 -13.57 14.43 -6.08
C ARG A 78 -12.27 15.24 -6.27
N PRO A 79 -12.23 16.56 -6.06
CA PRO A 79 -11.01 17.33 -6.19
C PRO A 79 -9.89 16.94 -5.23
N ARG A 80 -10.22 16.30 -4.08
CA ARG A 80 -9.23 15.83 -3.11
C ARG A 80 -8.36 14.70 -3.64
N PHE A 81 -8.86 13.93 -4.62
CA PHE A 81 -8.15 12.81 -5.24
C PHE A 81 -7.43 13.20 -6.54
N ARG A 82 -7.11 14.47 -6.70
CA ARG A 82 -6.15 14.94 -7.71
C ARG A 82 -4.74 14.83 -7.15
N ASN A 83 -3.75 14.66 -8.04
CA ASN A 83 -2.35 14.47 -7.68
C ASN A 83 -2.18 13.31 -6.69
N LEU A 84 -2.51 12.10 -7.17
CA LEU A 84 -2.30 10.88 -6.40
C LEU A 84 -0.80 10.68 -6.13
N ASP A 85 -0.49 10.39 -4.88
CA ASP A 85 0.88 10.19 -4.41
C ASP A 85 1.14 8.71 -4.09
N GLU A 86 0.59 8.16 -3.03
CA GLU A 86 0.83 6.77 -2.64
C GLU A 86 -0.20 5.82 -3.25
N CYS A 87 0.26 4.61 -3.54
CA CYS A 87 -0.55 3.45 -3.87
C CYS A 87 0.04 2.21 -3.21
N ARG A 88 -0.65 1.66 -2.24
CA ARG A 88 -0.16 0.51 -1.47
C ARG A 88 -1.18 -0.62 -1.48
N ALA A 89 -0.79 -1.75 -2.08
CA ALA A 89 -1.58 -2.97 -2.00
C ALA A 89 -1.50 -3.55 -0.58
N VAL A 90 -2.64 -3.93 -0.04
CA VAL A 90 -2.79 -4.60 1.27
C VAL A 90 -3.66 -5.84 1.10
N ASP A 91 -3.70 -6.72 2.11
CA ASP A 91 -4.49 -7.97 2.08
C ASP A 91 -4.21 -8.84 0.86
N ALA A 92 -2.94 -9.08 0.59
CA ALA A 92 -2.50 -9.83 -0.57
C ALA A 92 -3.04 -9.25 -1.90
N GLY A 93 -3.13 -7.93 -2.01
CA GLY A 93 -3.57 -7.25 -3.23
C GLY A 93 -5.08 -7.09 -3.42
N ARG A 94 -5.90 -7.55 -2.47
CA ARG A 94 -7.36 -7.41 -2.55
C ARG A 94 -7.86 -6.00 -2.26
N ARG A 95 -7.08 -5.21 -1.52
CA ARG A 95 -7.38 -3.80 -1.21
C ARG A 95 -6.18 -2.92 -1.55
N ILE A 96 -6.43 -1.66 -1.85
CA ILE A 96 -5.40 -0.66 -2.18
C ILE A 96 -5.62 0.59 -1.33
N LEU A 97 -4.63 0.97 -0.56
CA LEU A 97 -4.55 2.27 0.12
C LEU A 97 -3.98 3.31 -0.85
N ILE A 98 -4.60 4.48 -0.90
CA ILE A 98 -4.13 5.61 -1.71
C ILE A 98 -4.10 6.90 -0.92
N THR A 99 -3.19 7.80 -1.31
CA THR A 99 -3.18 9.19 -0.88
C THR A 99 -3.06 10.14 -2.07
N ALA A 100 -3.38 11.40 -1.84
CA ALA A 100 -3.23 12.48 -2.81
C ALA A 100 -2.79 13.76 -2.12
N SER A 101 -1.88 14.53 -2.74
CA SER A 101 -1.43 15.84 -2.24
C SER A 101 -2.59 16.83 -2.04
N ASN A 102 -3.68 16.68 -2.79
CA ASN A 102 -4.90 17.47 -2.62
C ASN A 102 -5.74 17.07 -1.38
N GLY A 103 -5.23 16.14 -0.57
CA GLY A 103 -5.78 15.79 0.74
C GLY A 103 -6.67 14.56 0.76
N GLY A 104 -6.87 13.86 -0.34
CA GLY A 104 -7.62 12.61 -0.36
C GLY A 104 -6.80 11.44 0.19
N CYS A 105 -7.44 10.64 1.05
CA CYS A 105 -6.94 9.33 1.48
C CYS A 105 -8.09 8.34 1.35
N ALA A 106 -7.84 7.14 0.81
CA ALA A 106 -8.88 6.13 0.69
C ALA A 106 -8.33 4.70 0.76
N LEU A 107 -9.21 3.77 1.11
CA LEU A 107 -9.03 2.34 0.93
C LEU A 107 -10.01 1.86 -0.13
N LEU A 108 -9.49 1.23 -1.17
CA LEU A 108 -10.26 0.72 -2.31
C LEU A 108 -10.28 -0.81 -2.31
N THR A 109 -11.36 -1.40 -2.81
CA THR A 109 -11.37 -2.82 -3.18
C THR A 109 -10.72 -3.00 -4.56
N TYR A 110 -10.00 -4.10 -4.77
CA TYR A 110 -9.46 -4.45 -6.08
C TYR A 110 -10.04 -5.80 -6.55
N PRO A 111 -10.46 -5.96 -7.80
CA PRO A 111 -10.39 -4.98 -8.90
C PRO A 111 -11.61 -4.03 -9.01
N ALA A 112 -12.63 -4.13 -8.13
CA ALA A 112 -13.87 -3.35 -8.25
C ALA A 112 -13.64 -1.82 -8.16
N GLY A 113 -12.63 -1.37 -7.40
CA GLY A 113 -12.34 0.06 -7.23
C GLY A 113 -13.34 0.80 -6.32
N GLU A 114 -14.10 0.05 -5.52
CA GLU A 114 -15.07 0.62 -4.57
C GLU A 114 -14.33 1.23 -3.38
N ILE A 115 -14.74 2.42 -2.96
CA ILE A 115 -14.20 3.10 -1.78
C ILE A 115 -14.88 2.51 -0.54
N VAL A 116 -14.10 1.82 0.30
CA VAL A 116 -14.58 1.23 1.56
C VAL A 116 -14.26 2.09 2.78
N TRP A 117 -13.31 3.00 2.63
CA TRP A 117 -12.98 4.02 3.62
C TRP A 117 -12.36 5.23 2.93
N GLN A 118 -12.59 6.42 3.49
CA GLN A 118 -11.93 7.66 3.03
C GLN A 118 -11.75 8.66 4.18
N ALA A 119 -10.74 9.52 4.07
CA ALA A 119 -10.49 10.62 4.97
C ALA A 119 -9.85 11.81 4.23
N SER A 120 -9.70 12.93 4.93
CA SER A 120 -8.99 14.11 4.42
C SER A 120 -7.79 14.42 5.32
N VAL A 121 -6.60 14.47 4.71
CA VAL A 121 -5.34 14.83 5.36
C VAL A 121 -4.58 15.82 4.49
N THR A 122 -4.21 16.97 5.02
CA THR A 122 -3.47 18.00 4.29
C THR A 122 -2.20 17.42 3.69
N ASN A 123 -2.05 17.53 2.38
CA ASN A 123 -0.84 17.13 1.65
C ASN A 123 -0.39 15.70 2.00
N ALA A 124 -1.30 14.72 1.82
CA ALA A 124 -1.08 13.32 2.15
C ALA A 124 -0.15 12.65 1.12
N HIS A 125 1.03 12.18 1.54
CA HIS A 125 2.06 11.65 0.65
C HIS A 125 2.32 10.15 0.78
N SER A 126 2.04 9.56 1.93
CA SER A 126 2.19 8.11 2.12
C SER A 126 1.17 7.59 3.13
N VAL A 127 0.87 6.30 3.06
CA VAL A 127 -0.07 5.63 3.96
C VAL A 127 0.38 4.20 4.23
N GLU A 128 0.17 3.73 5.45
CA GLU A 128 0.47 2.36 5.85
C GLU A 128 -0.68 1.77 6.65
N LEU A 129 -0.96 0.49 6.41
CA LEU A 129 -1.86 -0.31 7.23
C LEU A 129 -1.13 -0.74 8.51
N LEU A 130 -1.75 -0.51 9.64
CA LEU A 130 -1.26 -0.86 10.97
C LEU A 130 -2.14 -1.97 11.57
N PRO A 131 -1.66 -2.63 12.64
CA PRO A 131 -2.49 -3.59 13.36
C PRO A 131 -3.88 -3.06 13.71
N ARG A 132 -4.89 -3.94 13.76
CA ARG A 132 -6.29 -3.64 14.11
C ARG A 132 -7.01 -2.75 13.10
N GLU A 133 -6.76 -2.94 11.81
CA GLU A 133 -7.41 -2.15 10.76
C GLU A 133 -7.30 -0.63 11.03
N ARG A 134 -6.15 -0.18 11.48
CA ARG A 134 -5.79 1.23 11.57
C ARG A 134 -4.86 1.61 10.44
N VAL A 135 -4.86 2.88 10.07
CA VAL A 135 -3.93 3.42 9.08
C VAL A 135 -3.22 4.64 9.64
N VAL A 136 -1.98 4.80 9.25
CA VAL A 136 -1.24 6.04 9.44
C VAL A 136 -1.01 6.71 8.09
N VAL A 137 -1.28 8.00 8.03
CA VAL A 137 -1.05 8.85 6.84
C VAL A 137 0.08 9.83 7.14
N ALA A 138 1.08 9.86 6.28
CA ALA A 138 2.13 10.87 6.30
C ALA A 138 1.64 12.14 5.63
N SER A 139 1.49 13.20 6.40
CA SER A 139 1.05 14.53 5.99
C SER A 139 2.29 15.42 5.82
N SER A 140 2.62 15.78 4.59
CA SER A 140 3.80 16.55 4.25
C SER A 140 3.63 18.05 4.52
N LEU A 141 4.30 18.90 3.75
CA LEU A 141 4.33 20.35 3.92
C LEU A 141 2.97 20.96 4.26
N SER A 142 2.94 21.84 5.23
CA SER A 142 1.74 22.45 5.84
C SER A 142 0.92 21.50 6.73
N GLY A 143 1.16 20.21 6.65
CA GLY A 143 0.59 19.22 7.55
C GLY A 143 1.58 18.78 8.62
N ASP A 144 2.81 18.47 8.23
CA ASP A 144 3.95 18.17 9.09
C ASP A 144 3.63 17.18 10.22
N ALA A 145 2.99 16.04 9.88
CA ALA A 145 2.53 15.08 10.87
C ALA A 145 2.31 13.67 10.32
N LEU A 146 2.31 12.72 11.24
CA LEU A 146 1.70 11.41 11.10
C LEU A 146 0.28 11.45 11.68
N VAL A 147 -0.71 11.01 10.91
CA VAL A 147 -2.13 11.06 11.30
C VAL A 147 -2.72 9.67 11.30
N VAL A 148 -3.23 9.22 12.45
CA VAL A 148 -3.76 7.86 12.63
C VAL A 148 -5.28 7.87 12.52
N PHE A 149 -5.84 6.88 11.81
CA PHE A 149 -7.29 6.63 11.70
C PHE A 149 -7.60 5.17 12.00
N ASP A 150 -8.84 4.92 12.34
CA ASP A 150 -9.43 3.60 12.42
C ASP A 150 -10.36 3.40 11.20
N LEU A 151 -10.12 2.35 10.41
CA LEU A 151 -10.87 2.11 9.17
C LEU A 151 -12.34 1.74 9.43
N ALA A 152 -12.64 1.16 10.59
CA ALA A 152 -14.00 0.71 10.92
C ALA A 152 -14.91 1.83 11.44
N THR A 153 -14.32 2.83 12.11
CA THR A 153 -15.13 3.71 12.97
C THR A 153 -15.16 5.16 12.54
N SER A 154 -14.19 5.67 11.77
CA SER A 154 -14.12 7.13 11.65
C SER A 154 -13.32 7.66 10.46
N HIS A 155 -13.86 8.72 9.86
CA HIS A 155 -13.12 9.68 9.04
C HIS A 155 -12.37 10.73 9.88
N LYS A 156 -12.46 10.65 11.22
CA LYS A 156 -11.79 11.55 12.14
C LYS A 156 -10.48 10.94 12.62
N PRO A 157 -9.40 11.72 12.71
CA PRO A 157 -8.14 11.21 13.21
C PRO A 157 -8.27 10.83 14.70
N LEU A 158 -7.66 9.69 15.06
CA LEU A 158 -7.50 9.24 16.44
C LEU A 158 -6.28 9.87 17.10
N ALA A 159 -5.20 10.07 16.34
CA ALA A 159 -3.96 10.65 16.83
C ALA A 159 -3.26 11.47 15.75
N ARG A 160 -2.45 12.44 16.19
CA ARG A 160 -1.59 13.26 15.35
C ARG A 160 -0.23 13.44 16.02
N THR A 161 0.85 13.05 15.34
CA THR A 161 2.22 13.12 15.85
C THR A 161 3.06 13.98 14.93
N PRO A 162 3.75 15.03 15.41
CA PRO A 162 4.54 15.91 14.56
C PRO A 162 5.72 15.20 13.89
N LEU A 163 5.86 15.38 12.58
CA LEU A 163 7.02 15.00 11.79
C LEU A 163 7.11 15.95 10.59
N ARG A 164 8.17 16.76 10.52
CA ARG A 164 8.37 17.74 9.46
C ARG A 164 8.38 17.08 8.09
N SER A 165 7.54 17.56 7.17
CA SER A 165 7.43 17.07 5.80
C SER A 165 7.39 15.53 5.72
N ALA A 166 6.48 14.89 6.48
CA ALA A 166 6.35 13.45 6.51
C ALA A 166 5.98 12.91 5.11
N HIS A 167 6.84 12.04 4.54
CA HIS A 167 6.72 11.56 3.14
C HIS A 167 6.66 10.04 2.99
N GLY A 168 7.17 9.28 3.93
CA GLY A 168 7.19 7.82 3.88
C GLY A 168 6.81 7.20 5.20
N VAL A 169 6.00 6.16 5.19
CA VAL A 169 5.67 5.35 6.37
C VAL A 169 5.71 3.88 6.01
N ILE A 170 6.20 3.05 6.94
CA ILE A 170 6.20 1.60 6.82
C ILE A 170 6.09 0.92 8.19
N TRP A 171 5.23 -0.09 8.28
CA TRP A 171 5.12 -0.94 9.45
C TRP A 171 6.11 -2.11 9.35
N ASP A 172 6.90 -2.29 10.40
CA ASP A 172 7.79 -3.43 10.59
C ASP A 172 7.17 -4.38 11.62
N ASP A 173 6.43 -5.36 11.13
CA ASP A 173 5.70 -6.31 11.96
C ASP A 173 6.64 -7.13 12.85
N SER A 174 7.82 -7.48 12.34
CA SER A 174 8.80 -8.30 13.08
C SER A 174 9.41 -7.58 14.27
N ARG A 175 9.49 -6.25 14.24
CA ARG A 175 10.02 -5.42 15.32
C ARG A 175 8.96 -4.63 16.05
N GLU A 176 7.70 -4.72 15.60
CA GLU A 176 6.57 -3.92 16.11
C GLU A 176 6.91 -2.42 16.14
N ARG A 177 7.41 -1.91 15.01
CA ARG A 177 7.82 -0.50 14.86
C ARG A 177 7.22 0.12 13.61
N LEU A 178 6.70 1.32 13.77
CA LEU A 178 6.40 2.19 12.65
C LEU A 178 7.65 3.01 12.33
N TRP A 179 8.15 2.88 11.10
CA TRP A 179 9.18 3.74 10.55
C TRP A 179 8.56 4.86 9.74
N ALA A 180 9.06 6.07 9.91
CA ALA A 180 8.57 7.24 9.20
C ALA A 180 9.72 8.13 8.73
N LEU A 181 9.65 8.55 7.47
CA LEU A 181 10.61 9.42 6.81
C LEU A 181 10.06 10.84 6.79
N GLY A 182 10.80 11.76 7.38
CA GLY A 182 10.56 13.19 7.32
C GLY A 182 11.48 13.90 6.33
N PHE A 183 11.56 15.23 6.45
CA PHE A 183 12.40 16.06 5.59
C PHE A 183 13.90 15.71 5.71
N ASP A 184 14.40 15.64 6.93
CA ASP A 184 15.81 15.53 7.28
C ASP A 184 16.10 14.40 8.29
N GLU A 185 15.12 13.54 8.57
CA GLU A 185 15.27 12.47 9.54
C GLU A 185 14.40 11.24 9.20
N LEU A 186 14.91 10.08 9.62
CA LEU A 186 14.19 8.82 9.70
C LEU A 186 13.89 8.53 11.18
N ARG A 187 12.63 8.30 11.51
CA ARG A 187 12.20 8.00 12.88
C ARG A 187 11.58 6.62 13.00
N SER A 188 11.71 6.00 14.16
CA SER A 188 10.91 4.85 14.56
C SER A 188 9.99 5.20 15.73
N TYR A 189 8.81 4.58 15.75
CA TYR A 189 7.78 4.80 16.77
C TYR A 189 7.27 3.47 17.30
N ARG A 190 6.95 3.45 18.60
CA ARG A 190 6.13 2.41 19.21
C ARG A 190 4.66 2.80 19.14
N LEU A 191 3.80 1.79 19.00
CA LEU A 191 2.36 1.94 19.11
C LEU A 191 1.99 1.78 20.59
N GLU A 192 1.48 2.83 21.22
CA GLU A 192 1.06 2.80 22.61
C GLU A 192 -0.44 3.06 22.75
N ASN A 193 -1.05 2.52 23.78
CA ASN A 193 -2.51 2.55 23.98
C ASN A 193 -3.30 2.03 22.78
N TRP A 194 -2.68 1.12 22.00
CA TRP A 194 -3.18 0.71 20.70
C TRP A 194 -4.50 -0.03 20.73
N GLU A 195 -4.87 -0.57 21.91
CA GLU A 195 -6.13 -1.27 22.14
C GLU A 195 -7.28 -0.31 22.55
N THR A 196 -6.99 0.97 22.76
CA THR A 196 -7.95 1.96 23.25
C THR A 196 -8.47 2.89 22.16
N ALA A 197 -9.42 3.76 22.50
CA ALA A 197 -9.90 4.82 21.62
C ALA A 197 -8.89 5.99 21.45
N GLU A 198 -7.84 6.03 22.27
CA GLU A 198 -6.83 7.09 22.29
C GLU A 198 -5.42 6.50 22.05
N PRO A 199 -5.16 5.93 20.86
CA PRO A 199 -3.84 5.41 20.52
C PRO A 199 -2.82 6.54 20.37
N SER A 200 -1.54 6.21 20.56
CA SER A 200 -0.46 7.17 20.33
C SER A 200 0.73 6.54 19.63
N LEU A 201 1.48 7.38 18.93
CA LEU A 201 2.79 7.05 18.35
C LEU A 201 3.86 7.68 19.25
N THR A 202 4.58 6.84 19.98
CA THR A 202 5.65 7.29 20.88
C THR A 202 6.99 7.14 20.16
N LEU A 203 7.72 8.25 20.02
CA LEU A 203 9.05 8.24 19.41
C LEU A 203 9.97 7.27 20.15
N ASP A 204 10.58 6.36 19.41
CA ASP A 204 11.55 5.39 19.91
C ASP A 204 12.97 5.85 19.58
N GLU A 205 13.27 6.07 18.29
CA GLU A 205 14.58 6.51 17.82
C GLU A 205 14.43 7.52 16.69
N SER A 206 15.45 8.39 16.51
CA SER A 206 15.57 9.33 15.38
C SER A 206 16.98 9.30 14.81
N PHE A 207 17.07 9.33 13.49
CA PHE A 207 18.32 9.24 12.73
C PHE A 207 18.36 10.39 11.70
N PRO A 208 19.29 11.35 11.82
CA PRO A 208 19.50 12.38 10.81
C PRO A 208 19.82 11.75 9.45
N LEU A 209 19.19 12.21 8.39
CA LEU A 209 19.52 11.77 7.03
C LEU A 209 20.88 12.31 6.60
N PRO A 210 21.62 11.58 5.72
CA PRO A 210 22.83 12.09 5.12
C PRO A 210 22.64 13.33 4.23
N ASP A 211 21.46 13.50 3.68
CA ASP A 211 20.98 14.67 2.94
C ASP A 211 19.47 14.85 3.13
N ASP A 212 18.93 16.00 2.78
CA ASP A 212 17.55 16.40 3.05
C ASP A 212 16.56 15.99 1.93
N ASP A 213 15.29 16.33 2.17
CA ASP A 213 14.16 16.13 1.29
C ASP A 213 13.86 14.64 1.07
N GLY A 214 13.57 13.94 2.18
CA GLY A 214 13.15 12.54 2.16
C GLY A 214 11.83 12.35 1.38
N HIS A 215 11.80 11.41 0.43
CA HIS A 215 10.64 11.22 -0.46
C HIS A 215 9.97 9.86 -0.38
N ASP A 216 10.71 8.77 -0.34
CA ASP A 216 10.13 7.43 -0.31
C ASP A 216 10.80 6.54 0.71
N LEU A 217 10.04 5.60 1.27
CA LEU A 217 10.50 4.66 2.29
C LEU A 217 9.86 3.30 2.05
N ARG A 218 10.69 2.26 1.89
CA ARG A 218 10.25 0.87 1.67
C ARG A 218 11.10 -0.12 2.45
N ALA A 219 10.48 -1.18 2.95
CA ALA A 219 11.25 -2.32 3.46
C ALA A 219 11.87 -3.09 2.29
N VAL A 220 13.13 -3.46 2.42
CA VAL A 220 13.75 -4.42 1.51
C VAL A 220 13.35 -5.83 1.99
N PRO A 221 12.72 -6.64 1.13
CA PRO A 221 12.29 -7.99 1.51
C PRO A 221 13.44 -8.87 1.98
N HIS A 222 13.16 -9.75 2.93
CA HIS A 222 14.09 -10.77 3.44
C HIS A 222 15.37 -10.22 4.08
N GLY A 223 15.35 -8.98 4.58
CA GLY A 223 16.52 -8.35 5.19
C GLY A 223 16.19 -7.27 6.21
N ASP A 224 17.26 -6.68 6.75
CA ASP A 224 17.17 -5.61 7.76
C ASP A 224 17.13 -4.20 7.15
N ASP A 225 17.23 -4.07 5.83
CA ASP A 225 17.30 -2.79 5.17
C ASP A 225 15.94 -2.13 4.97
N LEU A 226 15.92 -0.82 5.13
CA LEU A 226 14.94 0.08 4.54
C LEU A 226 15.58 0.78 3.34
N ALA A 227 14.93 0.73 2.19
CA ALA A 227 15.29 1.55 1.05
C ALA A 227 14.58 2.90 1.18
N LEU A 228 15.32 3.99 1.00
CA LEU A 228 14.76 5.33 1.04
C LEU A 228 15.41 6.24 0.00
N THR A 229 14.69 7.29 -0.36
CA THR A 229 15.14 8.27 -1.35
C THR A 229 15.07 9.67 -0.77
N THR A 230 16.03 10.51 -1.17
CA THR A 230 16.13 11.91 -0.80
C THR A 230 16.28 12.77 -2.06
N ALA A 231 16.49 14.08 -1.93
CA ALA A 231 16.74 14.94 -3.09
C ALA A 231 17.95 14.47 -3.92
N LYS A 232 19.01 13.95 -3.26
CA LYS A 232 20.30 13.68 -3.91
C LYS A 232 20.70 12.21 -3.93
N SER A 233 20.01 11.34 -3.18
CA SER A 233 20.51 10.00 -2.93
C SER A 233 19.43 8.93 -2.94
N VAL A 234 19.83 7.73 -3.32
CA VAL A 234 19.13 6.47 -3.07
C VAL A 234 19.91 5.70 -2.01
N LEU A 235 19.31 5.50 -0.86
CA LEU A 235 19.98 5.00 0.34
C LEU A 235 19.34 3.69 0.82
N LEU A 236 20.14 2.92 1.54
CA LEU A 236 19.68 1.86 2.43
C LEU A 236 19.99 2.27 3.88
N PHE A 237 19.03 2.02 4.77
CA PHE A 237 19.22 2.10 6.21
C PHE A 237 19.12 0.70 6.81
N ASP A 238 20.18 0.25 7.41
CA ASP A 238 20.23 -1.03 8.10
C ASP A 238 19.64 -0.89 9.51
N ARG A 239 18.49 -1.53 9.76
CA ARG A 239 17.76 -1.46 11.03
C ARG A 239 18.48 -2.15 12.19
N ALA A 240 19.40 -3.08 11.92
CA ALA A 240 20.17 -3.76 12.96
C ALA A 240 21.36 -2.91 13.40
N THR A 241 22.13 -2.36 12.45
CA THR A 241 23.33 -1.57 12.74
C THR A 241 23.07 -0.06 12.88
N LYS A 242 21.85 0.39 12.51
CA LYS A 242 21.42 1.80 12.55
C LYS A 242 22.28 2.73 11.67
N LYS A 243 22.69 2.25 10.50
CA LYS A 243 23.57 2.97 9.58
C LYS A 243 22.96 3.16 8.20
N PHE A 244 23.17 4.36 7.66
CA PHE A 244 22.90 4.64 6.26
C PHE A 244 24.06 4.23 5.37
N ARG A 245 23.75 3.78 4.17
CA ARG A 245 24.69 3.56 3.07
C ARG A 245 24.04 3.81 1.73
N LYS A 246 24.83 4.09 0.70
CA LYS A 246 24.34 4.20 -0.68
C LYS A 246 23.78 2.86 -1.15
N HIS A 247 22.69 2.91 -1.93
CA HIS A 247 22.11 1.68 -2.49
C HIS A 247 23.11 1.01 -3.46
N PRO A 248 23.49 -0.27 -3.24
CA PRO A 248 24.58 -0.89 -4.02
C PRO A 248 24.20 -1.25 -5.47
N LYS A 249 22.89 -1.45 -5.74
CA LYS A 249 22.38 -1.91 -7.03
C LYS A 249 21.70 -0.82 -7.85
N VAL A 250 21.44 0.34 -7.25
CA VAL A 250 20.82 1.49 -7.92
C VAL A 250 21.88 2.59 -8.03
N PRO A 251 22.13 3.16 -9.22
CA PRO A 251 23.01 4.31 -9.37
C PRO A 251 22.57 5.46 -8.46
N GLN A 252 23.47 6.36 -8.14
CA GLN A 252 23.08 7.56 -7.43
C GLN A 252 22.30 8.46 -8.38
N LEU A 253 20.99 8.48 -8.17
CA LEU A 253 20.02 9.27 -8.91
C LEU A 253 19.49 10.37 -8.00
N GLU A 254 19.33 11.55 -8.56
CA GLU A 254 18.72 12.70 -7.87
C GLU A 254 17.21 12.74 -8.11
N HIS A 255 16.48 13.37 -7.17
CA HIS A 255 15.04 13.60 -7.26
C HIS A 255 14.21 12.32 -7.47
N VAL A 256 14.66 11.21 -6.91
CA VAL A 256 13.91 9.95 -6.96
C VAL A 256 12.68 10.07 -6.06
N LYS A 257 11.49 9.89 -6.63
CA LYS A 257 10.20 10.03 -5.95
C LYS A 257 9.63 8.69 -5.49
N SER A 258 10.14 7.60 -6.05
CA SER A 258 9.67 6.25 -5.72
C SER A 258 10.77 5.22 -5.88
N ILE A 259 10.83 4.29 -4.93
CA ILE A 259 11.62 3.06 -5.02
C ILE A 259 10.77 1.91 -4.47
N ASP A 260 10.79 0.75 -5.11
CA ASP A 260 10.21 -0.47 -4.54
C ASP A 260 11.01 -1.71 -4.95
N VAL A 261 10.98 -2.74 -4.11
CA VAL A 261 11.70 -3.99 -4.30
C VAL A 261 10.69 -5.14 -4.34
N HIS A 262 10.69 -5.91 -5.42
CA HIS A 262 9.80 -7.04 -5.60
C HIS A 262 10.04 -8.13 -4.53
N PRO A 263 9.02 -8.56 -3.78
CA PRO A 263 9.23 -9.43 -2.61
C PRO A 263 9.78 -10.82 -2.95
N ALA A 264 9.47 -11.38 -4.12
CA ALA A 264 9.94 -12.70 -4.51
C ALA A 264 11.24 -12.68 -5.33
N THR A 265 11.38 -11.70 -6.26
CA THR A 265 12.50 -11.69 -7.22
C THR A 265 13.64 -10.76 -6.82
N GLY A 266 13.41 -9.82 -5.89
CA GLY A 266 14.36 -8.77 -5.54
C GLY A 266 14.56 -7.71 -6.63
N ARG A 267 13.77 -7.74 -7.72
CA ARG A 267 13.80 -6.74 -8.79
C ARG A 267 13.41 -5.37 -8.26
N ILE A 268 14.12 -4.33 -8.67
CA ILE A 268 13.92 -2.98 -8.17
C ILE A 268 13.26 -2.12 -9.23
N VAL A 269 12.28 -1.31 -8.85
CA VAL A 269 11.70 -0.25 -9.68
C VAL A 269 11.98 1.11 -9.06
N VAL A 270 12.36 2.09 -9.89
CA VAL A 270 12.66 3.46 -9.48
C VAL A 270 11.94 4.44 -10.38
N GLY A 271 11.32 5.46 -9.79
CA GLY A 271 10.66 6.56 -10.49
C GLY A 271 11.21 7.94 -10.10
N GLN A 272 11.53 8.78 -11.10
CA GLN A 272 12.05 10.15 -10.94
C GLN A 272 11.03 11.23 -11.34
N TRP A 273 9.73 10.95 -11.26
CA TRP A 273 8.67 11.85 -11.70
C TRP A 273 8.76 12.20 -13.20
N GLY A 274 8.91 11.18 -13.99
CA GLY A 274 8.98 11.28 -15.45
C GLY A 274 8.00 10.34 -16.15
N LYS A 275 8.11 10.28 -17.47
CA LYS A 275 7.35 9.34 -18.30
C LYS A 275 8.00 7.96 -18.38
N GLN A 276 9.11 7.75 -17.70
CA GLN A 276 9.85 6.50 -17.72
C GLN A 276 10.23 6.08 -16.31
N LEU A 277 10.10 4.78 -16.05
CA LEU A 277 10.60 4.12 -14.86
C LEU A 277 11.84 3.34 -15.19
N SER A 278 12.79 3.28 -14.27
CA SER A 278 13.97 2.43 -14.37
C SER A 278 13.77 1.14 -13.59
N LEU A 279 14.16 0.02 -14.19
CA LEU A 279 14.18 -1.29 -13.55
C LEU A 279 15.62 -1.75 -13.37
N PHE A 280 15.87 -2.46 -12.26
CA PHE A 280 17.19 -3.04 -11.97
C PHE A 280 17.00 -4.49 -11.52
N GLU A 281 17.97 -5.36 -11.86
CA GLU A 281 18.01 -6.76 -11.48
C GLU A 281 16.84 -7.64 -12.05
N PRO A 282 16.69 -7.78 -13.39
CA PRO A 282 17.55 -7.23 -14.45
C PRO A 282 17.21 -5.78 -14.81
N ALA A 283 18.17 -5.13 -15.47
CA ALA A 283 17.98 -3.77 -15.96
C ALA A 283 16.90 -3.69 -17.05
N GLY A 284 16.18 -2.58 -17.10
CA GLY A 284 15.12 -2.33 -18.06
C GLY A 284 14.45 -0.97 -17.81
N ALA A 285 13.44 -0.68 -18.60
CA ALA A 285 12.65 0.52 -18.45
C ALA A 285 11.18 0.28 -18.82
N VAL A 286 10.28 1.07 -18.24
CA VAL A 286 8.86 1.11 -18.59
C VAL A 286 8.51 2.54 -18.94
N SER A 287 7.97 2.77 -20.12
CA SER A 287 7.65 4.12 -20.63
C SER A 287 6.14 4.35 -20.74
N PHE A 288 5.72 5.57 -20.44
CA PHE A 288 4.33 6.01 -20.48
C PHE A 288 4.15 7.13 -21.52
N ALA A 289 3.06 7.11 -22.30
CA ALA A 289 2.78 8.16 -23.27
C ALA A 289 2.50 9.50 -22.62
N GLU A 290 1.65 9.51 -21.62
CA GLU A 290 1.13 10.76 -21.02
C GLU A 290 1.29 10.79 -19.49
N ASN A 291 1.19 9.65 -18.81
CA ASN A 291 1.24 9.59 -17.36
C ASN A 291 2.65 9.84 -16.82
N ARG A 292 2.71 10.45 -15.66
CA ARG A 292 3.93 10.64 -14.87
C ARG A 292 3.68 10.09 -13.47
N PRO A 293 3.89 8.78 -13.25
CA PRO A 293 3.70 8.21 -11.92
C PRO A 293 4.59 8.90 -10.90
N TYR A 294 4.03 9.17 -9.73
CA TYR A 294 4.77 9.70 -8.60
C TYR A 294 5.26 8.56 -7.71
N LYS A 295 4.36 7.66 -7.29
CA LYS A 295 4.72 6.42 -6.59
C LYS A 295 4.39 5.21 -7.44
N ILE A 296 5.31 4.23 -7.39
CA ILE A 296 5.21 2.97 -8.11
C ILE A 296 5.50 1.85 -7.12
N ARG A 297 4.70 0.78 -7.17
CA ARG A 297 4.83 -0.39 -6.30
C ARG A 297 4.75 -1.67 -7.13
N TRP A 298 5.56 -2.66 -6.80
CA TRP A 298 5.30 -4.00 -7.28
C TRP A 298 3.94 -4.47 -6.78
N PHE A 299 3.14 -5.00 -7.69
CA PHE A 299 1.77 -5.37 -7.40
C PHE A 299 1.61 -6.89 -7.48
N VAL A 300 1.69 -7.52 -6.31
CA VAL A 300 1.43 -8.96 -6.19
C VAL A 300 -0.07 -9.13 -5.94
N THR A 301 -0.75 -9.72 -6.91
CA THR A 301 -2.19 -10.05 -6.82
C THR A 301 -2.38 -11.44 -6.22
N PRO A 302 -3.56 -11.70 -5.62
CA PRO A 302 -3.91 -13.02 -5.09
C PRO A 302 -3.82 -14.11 -6.12
#